data_fa4528ee1d154569e78900c87a66e7fb
#
_entry.id   fa4528ee1d154569e78900c87a66e7fb
#
_cell.length_a   1.000
_cell.length_b   1.000
_cell.length_c   1.000
_cell.angle_alpha   90.00
_cell.angle_beta   90.00
_cell.angle_gamma   90.00
#
_symmetry.space_group_name_H-M   'P 1'
#
loop_
_entity.id
_entity.type
_entity.pdbx_description
1 polymer ?
#
loop_
_entity_poly.entity_id
_entity_poly.type
_entity_poly.pdbx_seq_one_letter_code
_entity_poly.pdbx_strand_id
1 'polypeptide(L)'
;KMRTNKIIYIFIISLIMVACEPVDTQTDSNYDPELKLKELGIELTTPSSPVANYVNSVRSGNLLFISGKGPLKNDGNYIKGKVGSDLTIEQGYEAARITAVNLISTIKASVGDLKKVKRVLKVTGMVNAAPNFTDHPKVVNGCSDLIVEVFGDKGKHTRAAVGMGSLPSNIAVEIDMILEVMD
;
A
#
# COMPACT_ATOMS: atom_id res chain seq x y z
N LYS A 1 48.57 52.84 -42.04
CA LYS A 1 47.27 52.11 -42.29
C LYS A 1 47.26 50.80 -41.50
N MET A 2 46.67 50.81 -40.32
CA MET A 2 46.49 49.62 -39.49
C MET A 2 45.22 48.90 -39.93
N ARG A 3 45.33 47.64 -40.29
CA ARG A 3 44.22 46.75 -40.58
C ARG A 3 43.85 46.03 -39.27
N THR A 4 42.67 46.37 -38.69
CA THR A 4 42.08 45.68 -37.56
C THR A 4 41.36 44.40 -38.02
N ASN A 5 41.92 43.23 -37.69
CA ASN A 5 41.22 41.95 -37.88
C ASN A 5 40.16 41.77 -36.78
N LYS A 6 38.90 41.76 -37.20
CA LYS A 6 37.79 41.37 -36.31
C LYS A 6 37.69 39.86 -36.28
N ILE A 7 38.05 39.26 -35.15
CA ILE A 7 37.84 37.84 -34.88
C ILE A 7 36.39 37.70 -34.37
N ILE A 8 35.57 37.03 -35.16
CA ILE A 8 34.20 36.68 -34.81
C ILE A 8 34.22 35.36 -34.03
N TYR A 9 33.96 35.40 -32.74
CA TYR A 9 33.73 34.20 -31.93
C TYR A 9 32.32 33.70 -32.15
N ILE A 10 32.17 32.57 -32.83
CA ILE A 10 30.91 31.86 -32.94
C ILE A 10 30.79 30.99 -31.70
N PHE A 11 29.92 31.38 -30.77
CA PHE A 11 29.50 30.52 -29.63
C PHE A 11 28.52 29.48 -30.15
N ILE A 12 28.96 28.22 -30.30
CA ILE A 12 28.07 27.09 -30.54
C ILE A 12 27.53 26.68 -29.18
N ILE A 13 26.27 27.10 -28.89
CA ILE A 13 25.51 26.59 -27.74
C ILE A 13 24.99 25.22 -28.14
N SER A 14 25.69 24.16 -27.68
CA SER A 14 25.21 22.79 -27.77
C SER A 14 24.04 22.60 -26.75
N LEU A 15 22.80 22.62 -27.25
CA LEU A 15 21.62 22.33 -26.48
C LEU A 15 21.57 20.81 -26.24
N ILE A 16 22.06 20.36 -25.08
CA ILE A 16 21.90 18.97 -24.65
C ILE A 16 20.43 18.78 -24.26
N MET A 17 19.65 18.23 -25.17
CA MET A 17 18.32 17.70 -24.87
C MET A 17 18.53 16.42 -24.03
N VAL A 18 18.37 16.53 -22.72
CA VAL A 18 18.21 15.37 -21.85
C VAL A 18 16.82 14.81 -22.18
N ALA A 19 16.78 13.81 -23.03
CA ALA A 19 15.59 13.00 -23.22
C ALA A 19 15.31 12.30 -21.87
N CYS A 20 14.26 12.72 -21.19
CA CYS A 20 13.70 11.97 -20.07
C CYS A 20 13.08 10.71 -20.69
N GLU A 21 13.86 9.63 -20.76
CA GLU A 21 13.29 8.33 -21.13
C GLU A 21 12.25 7.97 -20.07
N PRO A 22 11.04 7.60 -20.47
CA PRO A 22 10.10 7.05 -19.51
C PRO A 22 10.76 5.81 -18.90
N VAL A 23 10.82 5.76 -17.56
CA VAL A 23 11.25 4.56 -16.84
C VAL A 23 10.28 3.46 -17.24
N ASP A 24 10.70 2.63 -18.18
CA ASP A 24 10.00 1.42 -18.57
C ASP A 24 10.07 0.47 -17.37
N THR A 25 9.06 0.56 -16.50
CA THR A 25 8.83 -0.45 -15.47
C THR A 25 8.37 -1.69 -16.22
N GLN A 26 9.32 -2.49 -16.71
CA GLN A 26 9.04 -3.86 -17.12
C GLN A 26 8.47 -4.57 -15.88
N THR A 27 7.16 -4.52 -15.76
CA THR A 27 6.45 -5.39 -14.83
C THR A 27 6.71 -6.80 -15.34
N ASP A 28 7.47 -7.58 -14.56
CA ASP A 28 7.70 -8.98 -14.86
C ASP A 28 6.34 -9.64 -15.08
N SER A 29 6.04 -9.97 -16.36
CA SER A 29 4.75 -10.54 -16.76
C SER A 29 4.49 -11.90 -16.10
N ASN A 30 5.53 -12.50 -15.51
CA ASN A 30 5.49 -13.79 -14.82
C ASN A 30 5.27 -13.66 -13.30
N TYR A 31 5.24 -12.45 -12.73
CA TYR A 31 5.06 -12.28 -11.30
C TYR A 31 3.64 -12.71 -10.87
N ASP A 32 3.58 -13.69 -9.96
CA ASP A 32 2.33 -14.28 -9.48
C ASP A 32 2.15 -14.02 -7.97
N PRO A 33 1.27 -13.08 -7.57
CA PRO A 33 1.01 -12.78 -6.17
C PRO A 33 0.49 -13.97 -5.36
N GLU A 34 -0.23 -14.91 -6.00
CA GLU A 34 -0.77 -16.07 -5.30
C GLU A 34 0.31 -17.11 -5.01
N LEU A 35 1.27 -17.29 -5.92
CA LEU A 35 2.46 -18.08 -5.64
C LEU A 35 3.28 -17.46 -4.51
N LYS A 36 3.41 -16.13 -4.51
CA LYS A 36 4.15 -15.43 -3.45
C LYS A 36 3.50 -15.61 -2.08
N LEU A 37 2.18 -15.52 -1.98
CA LEU A 37 1.44 -15.82 -0.75
C LEU A 37 1.73 -17.25 -0.26
N LYS A 38 1.74 -18.23 -1.17
CA LYS A 38 2.05 -19.62 -0.85
C LYS A 38 3.48 -19.77 -0.34
N GLU A 39 4.47 -19.13 -0.96
CA GLU A 39 5.87 -19.10 -0.51
C GLU A 39 6.00 -18.54 0.91
N LEU A 40 5.20 -17.51 1.23
CA LEU A 40 5.17 -16.88 2.55
C LEU A 40 4.36 -17.68 3.58
N GLY A 41 3.74 -18.80 3.19
CA GLY A 41 2.87 -19.59 4.06
C GLY A 41 1.58 -18.86 4.48
N ILE A 42 1.14 -17.88 3.66
CA ILE A 42 -0.06 -17.08 3.94
C ILE A 42 -1.25 -17.70 3.23
N GLU A 43 -2.24 -18.11 4.01
CA GLU A 43 -3.54 -18.56 3.54
C GLU A 43 -4.56 -17.42 3.62
N LEU A 44 -5.20 -17.13 2.50
CA LEU A 44 -6.28 -16.14 2.44
C LEU A 44 -7.59 -16.75 2.95
N THR A 45 -8.30 -16.01 3.77
CA THR A 45 -9.61 -16.40 4.29
C THR A 45 -10.73 -15.72 3.52
N THR A 46 -11.95 -16.25 3.62
CA THR A 46 -13.12 -15.53 3.12
C THR A 46 -13.31 -14.25 3.92
N PRO A 47 -13.41 -13.08 3.27
CA PRO A 47 -13.63 -11.83 3.97
C PRO A 47 -14.92 -11.87 4.80
N SER A 48 -14.90 -11.31 6.01
CA SER A 48 -16.09 -11.16 6.82
C SER A 48 -17.15 -10.31 6.13
N SER A 49 -18.42 -10.65 6.32
CA SER A 49 -19.53 -9.81 5.86
C SER A 49 -19.50 -8.44 6.58
N PRO A 50 -19.89 -7.36 5.89
CA PRO A 50 -20.11 -6.08 6.55
C PRO A 50 -21.14 -6.20 7.68
N VAL A 51 -20.87 -5.50 8.78
CA VAL A 51 -21.75 -5.51 9.96
C VAL A 51 -22.82 -4.41 9.95
N ALA A 52 -22.81 -3.57 8.90
CA ALA A 52 -23.71 -2.44 8.73
C ALA A 52 -24.04 -2.22 7.24
N ASN A 53 -24.70 -1.11 6.94
CA ASN A 53 -25.14 -0.80 5.57
C ASN A 53 -23.99 -0.23 4.70
N TYR A 54 -22.95 -1.04 4.44
CA TYR A 54 -21.84 -0.78 3.52
C TYR A 54 -21.38 -2.09 2.87
N VAL A 55 -20.41 -2.02 1.93
CA VAL A 55 -19.84 -3.18 1.23
C VAL A 55 -18.33 -3.28 1.44
N ASN A 56 -17.76 -4.47 1.25
CA ASN A 56 -16.32 -4.71 1.42
C ASN A 56 -15.46 -3.97 0.39
N SER A 57 -16.02 -3.77 -0.81
CA SER A 57 -15.34 -3.05 -1.89
C SER A 57 -16.35 -2.43 -2.85
N VAL A 58 -15.92 -1.37 -3.54
CA VAL A 58 -16.65 -0.75 -4.65
C VAL A 58 -15.71 -0.59 -5.82
N ARG A 59 -16.16 -0.98 -7.02
CA ARG A 59 -15.42 -0.75 -8.26
C ARG A 59 -16.02 0.44 -9.01
N SER A 60 -15.15 1.33 -9.51
CA SER A 60 -15.51 2.44 -10.38
C SER A 60 -14.51 2.50 -11.54
N GLY A 61 -14.93 2.06 -12.71
CA GLY A 61 -14.02 1.84 -13.84
C GLY A 61 -12.94 0.82 -13.50
N ASN A 62 -11.69 1.20 -13.62
CA ASN A 62 -10.52 0.39 -13.24
C ASN A 62 -10.05 0.61 -11.78
N LEU A 63 -10.73 1.45 -11.01
CA LEU A 63 -10.41 1.67 -9.60
C LEU A 63 -11.23 0.75 -8.70
N LEU A 64 -10.56 0.10 -7.75
CA LEU A 64 -11.16 -0.70 -6.70
C LEU A 64 -10.87 -0.04 -5.35
N PHE A 65 -11.94 0.33 -4.65
CA PHE A 65 -11.91 0.91 -3.31
C PHE A 65 -12.21 -0.18 -2.31
N ILE A 66 -11.32 -0.41 -1.35
CA ILE A 66 -11.49 -1.41 -0.29
C ILE A 66 -11.83 -0.68 1.02
N SER A 67 -12.92 -1.09 1.65
CA SER A 67 -13.31 -0.58 2.98
C SER A 67 -12.28 -0.92 4.05
N GLY A 68 -12.23 -0.11 5.10
CA GLY A 68 -11.35 -0.33 6.24
C GLY A 68 -11.43 -1.75 6.80
N LYS A 69 -10.27 -2.34 7.04
CA LYS A 69 -10.10 -3.66 7.67
C LYS A 69 -9.28 -3.53 8.93
N GLY A 70 -9.64 -4.34 9.92
CA GLY A 70 -8.88 -4.48 11.15
C GLY A 70 -8.06 -5.77 11.19
N PRO A 71 -7.25 -5.97 12.24
CA PRO A 71 -6.38 -7.12 12.44
C PRO A 71 -7.16 -8.35 12.96
N LEU A 72 -8.05 -8.88 12.13
CA LEU A 72 -8.81 -10.11 12.42
C LEU A 72 -7.91 -11.32 12.19
N LYS A 73 -7.69 -12.08 13.25
CA LYS A 73 -6.92 -13.33 13.21
C LYS A 73 -7.77 -14.51 12.73
N ASN A 74 -7.12 -15.60 12.34
CA ASN A 74 -7.80 -16.82 11.89
C ASN A 74 -8.66 -17.48 12.98
N ASP A 75 -8.40 -17.19 14.25
CA ASP A 75 -9.20 -17.64 15.40
C ASP A 75 -10.50 -16.84 15.62
N GLY A 76 -10.76 -15.84 14.76
CA GLY A 76 -11.93 -14.97 14.84
C GLY A 76 -11.77 -13.78 15.81
N ASN A 77 -10.62 -13.64 16.48
CA ASN A 77 -10.36 -12.55 17.41
C ASN A 77 -9.58 -11.42 16.75
N TYR A 78 -9.88 -10.17 17.14
CA TYR A 78 -9.11 -9.01 16.75
C TYR A 78 -7.94 -8.76 17.70
N ILE A 79 -6.80 -8.26 17.16
CA ILE A 79 -5.79 -7.62 18.00
C ILE A 79 -6.33 -6.26 18.42
N LYS A 80 -6.43 -6.04 19.72
CA LYS A 80 -7.03 -4.84 20.33
C LYS A 80 -6.05 -4.14 21.25
N GLY A 81 -6.27 -2.83 21.44
CA GLY A 81 -5.48 -2.00 22.36
C GLY A 81 -4.82 -0.82 21.65
N LYS A 82 -4.32 0.11 22.44
CA LYS A 82 -3.60 1.30 21.96
C LYS A 82 -2.11 0.99 21.84
N VAL A 83 -1.55 1.29 20.67
CA VAL A 83 -0.10 1.21 20.48
C VAL A 83 0.57 2.35 21.22
N GLY A 84 1.60 2.01 21.97
CA GLY A 84 2.32 2.93 22.86
C GLY A 84 1.82 2.93 24.31
N SER A 85 0.74 2.18 24.63
CA SER A 85 0.32 1.90 26.01
C SER A 85 0.01 0.42 26.23
N ASP A 86 -0.95 -0.13 25.48
CA ASP A 86 -1.40 -1.51 25.65
C ASP A 86 -0.58 -2.48 24.77
N LEU A 87 -0.07 -1.97 23.65
CA LEU A 87 0.69 -2.70 22.65
C LEU A 87 2.03 -2.02 22.36
N THR A 88 3.05 -2.82 22.08
CA THR A 88 4.33 -2.35 21.55
C THR A 88 4.23 -1.97 20.07
N ILE A 89 5.29 -1.35 19.52
CA ILE A 89 5.38 -1.05 18.09
C ILE A 89 5.36 -2.35 17.27
N GLU A 90 6.06 -3.38 17.72
CA GLU A 90 6.17 -4.68 17.06
C GLU A 90 4.80 -5.39 17.03
N GLN A 91 4.04 -5.32 18.11
CA GLN A 91 2.67 -5.85 18.15
C GLN A 91 1.74 -5.05 17.25
N GLY A 92 1.92 -3.74 17.16
CA GLY A 92 1.21 -2.88 16.22
C GLY A 92 1.57 -3.19 14.76
N TYR A 93 2.86 -3.41 14.46
CA TYR A 93 3.34 -3.84 13.15
C TYR A 93 2.70 -5.17 12.74
N GLU A 94 2.69 -6.16 13.64
CA GLU A 94 2.04 -7.47 13.37
C GLU A 94 0.52 -7.31 13.16
N ALA A 95 -0.15 -6.45 13.92
CA ALA A 95 -1.55 -6.13 13.69
C ALA A 95 -1.77 -5.54 12.29
N ALA A 96 -0.91 -4.63 11.83
CA ALA A 96 -0.98 -4.07 10.47
C ALA A 96 -0.68 -5.13 9.40
N ARG A 97 0.24 -6.08 9.64
CA ARG A 97 0.53 -7.20 8.73
C ARG A 97 -0.67 -8.13 8.59
N ILE A 98 -1.33 -8.50 9.69
CA ILE A 98 -2.57 -9.30 9.67
C ILE A 98 -3.68 -8.54 8.93
N THR A 99 -3.78 -7.22 9.14
CA THR A 99 -4.76 -6.39 8.42
C THR A 99 -4.50 -6.41 6.91
N ALA A 100 -3.23 -6.41 6.47
CA ALA A 100 -2.89 -6.56 5.05
C ALA A 100 -3.34 -7.90 4.47
N VAL A 101 -3.24 -9.01 5.20
CA VAL A 101 -3.80 -10.31 4.78
C VAL A 101 -5.31 -10.21 4.57
N ASN A 102 -6.03 -9.55 5.47
CA ASN A 102 -7.49 -9.35 5.35
C ASN A 102 -7.86 -8.44 4.16
N LEU A 103 -7.03 -7.42 3.88
CA LEU A 103 -7.17 -6.59 2.67
C LEU A 103 -6.95 -7.41 1.40
N ILE A 104 -5.87 -8.21 1.33
CA ILE A 104 -5.57 -9.08 0.17
C ILE A 104 -6.69 -10.11 -0.03
N SER A 105 -7.23 -10.70 1.04
CA SER A 105 -8.39 -11.58 0.98
C SER A 105 -9.60 -10.89 0.36
N THR A 106 -9.85 -9.63 0.74
CA THR A 106 -10.95 -8.82 0.18
C THR A 106 -10.71 -8.49 -1.29
N ILE A 107 -9.47 -8.15 -1.68
CA ILE A 107 -9.09 -7.92 -3.07
C ILE A 107 -9.33 -9.19 -3.89
N LYS A 108 -8.84 -10.35 -3.43
CA LYS A 108 -9.03 -11.64 -4.11
C LYS A 108 -10.51 -11.96 -4.33
N ALA A 109 -11.34 -11.77 -3.31
CA ALA A 109 -12.78 -11.98 -3.42
C ALA A 109 -13.45 -11.03 -4.43
N SER A 110 -12.90 -9.81 -4.59
CA SER A 110 -13.46 -8.79 -5.49
C SER A 110 -13.07 -8.99 -6.95
N VAL A 111 -11.82 -9.43 -7.23
CA VAL A 111 -11.28 -9.51 -8.59
C VAL A 111 -11.17 -10.94 -9.14
N GLY A 112 -11.30 -11.94 -8.27
CA GLY A 112 -11.19 -13.38 -8.58
C GLY A 112 -9.75 -13.88 -8.72
N ASP A 113 -8.84 -13.09 -9.31
CA ASP A 113 -7.42 -13.42 -9.51
C ASP A 113 -6.56 -12.20 -9.15
N LEU A 114 -5.60 -12.38 -8.24
CA LEU A 114 -4.72 -11.29 -7.80
C LEU A 114 -3.80 -10.76 -8.91
N LYS A 115 -3.57 -11.53 -9.98
CA LYS A 115 -2.87 -11.04 -11.18
C LYS A 115 -3.58 -9.87 -11.85
N LYS A 116 -4.90 -9.74 -11.65
CA LYS A 116 -5.69 -8.60 -12.12
C LYS A 116 -5.37 -7.29 -11.39
N VAL A 117 -4.64 -7.32 -10.29
CA VAL A 117 -4.14 -6.10 -9.66
C VAL A 117 -3.06 -5.50 -10.57
N LYS A 118 -3.35 -4.33 -11.12
CA LYS A 118 -2.41 -3.57 -11.94
C LYS A 118 -1.44 -2.78 -11.08
N ARG A 119 -1.95 -2.14 -10.01
CA ARG A 119 -1.15 -1.37 -9.06
C ARG A 119 -1.93 -1.05 -7.78
N VAL A 120 -1.26 -1.06 -6.64
CA VAL A 120 -1.77 -0.43 -5.42
C VAL A 120 -1.47 1.07 -5.50
N LEU A 121 -2.49 1.91 -5.35
CA LEU A 121 -2.38 3.36 -5.51
C LEU A 121 -2.20 4.07 -4.18
N LYS A 122 -3.02 3.68 -3.19
CA LYS A 122 -3.03 4.35 -1.88
C LYS A 122 -3.32 3.35 -0.76
N VAL A 123 -2.64 3.56 0.36
CA VAL A 123 -2.92 2.94 1.66
C VAL A 123 -3.12 4.03 2.69
N THR A 124 -4.22 3.96 3.45
CA THR A 124 -4.46 4.82 4.61
C THR A 124 -4.45 3.95 5.86
N GLY A 125 -3.40 4.07 6.67
CA GLY A 125 -3.25 3.35 7.93
C GLY A 125 -3.61 4.23 9.12
N MET A 126 -4.61 3.82 9.87
CA MET A 126 -5.09 4.44 11.10
C MET A 126 -4.65 3.58 12.28
N VAL A 127 -3.90 4.16 13.21
CA VAL A 127 -3.37 3.47 14.39
C VAL A 127 -4.14 3.94 15.62
N ASN A 128 -4.71 3.02 16.38
CA ASN A 128 -5.23 3.31 17.71
C ASN A 128 -4.06 3.61 18.64
N ALA A 129 -3.78 4.87 18.86
CA ALA A 129 -2.53 5.33 19.43
C ALA A 129 -2.71 5.92 20.84
N ALA A 130 -1.74 5.70 21.71
CA ALA A 130 -1.62 6.47 22.95
C ALA A 130 -1.38 7.95 22.63
N PRO A 131 -1.78 8.91 23.51
CA PRO A 131 -1.73 10.34 23.20
C PRO A 131 -0.36 10.88 22.77
N ASN A 132 0.72 10.30 23.30
CA ASN A 132 2.10 10.73 23.01
C ASN A 132 2.81 9.82 22.00
N PHE A 133 2.11 8.88 21.39
CA PHE A 133 2.69 7.97 20.41
C PHE A 133 2.82 8.66 19.05
N THR A 134 4.01 8.63 18.45
CA THR A 134 4.30 9.31 17.16
C THR A 134 4.86 8.37 16.08
N ASP A 135 5.15 7.12 16.42
CA ASP A 135 5.76 6.14 15.52
C ASP A 135 4.74 5.38 14.64
N HIS A 136 3.62 6.03 14.29
CA HIS A 136 2.57 5.45 13.42
C HIS A 136 3.14 4.84 12.12
N PRO A 137 4.11 5.47 11.42
CA PRO A 137 4.70 4.88 10.23
C PRO A 137 5.34 3.52 10.46
N LYS A 138 5.99 3.30 11.62
CA LYS A 138 6.61 2.01 11.97
C LYS A 138 5.56 0.91 12.12
N VAL A 139 4.40 1.24 12.67
CA VAL A 139 3.26 0.33 12.79
C VAL A 139 2.69 -0.02 11.40
N VAL A 140 2.39 0.99 10.58
CA VAL A 140 1.76 0.80 9.26
C VAL A 140 2.72 0.11 8.27
N ASN A 141 4.04 0.12 8.53
CA ASN A 141 5.00 -0.65 7.74
C ASN A 141 4.61 -2.13 7.67
N GLY A 142 4.03 -2.73 8.73
CA GLY A 142 3.58 -4.12 8.67
C GLY A 142 2.63 -4.42 7.50
N CYS A 143 1.75 -3.47 7.17
CA CYS A 143 0.89 -3.57 5.99
C CYS A 143 1.68 -3.29 4.70
N SER A 144 2.42 -2.18 4.64
CA SER A 144 3.12 -1.78 3.41
C SER A 144 4.16 -2.81 2.97
N ASP A 145 4.91 -3.37 3.91
CA ASP A 145 5.95 -4.36 3.62
C ASP A 145 5.33 -5.63 3.03
N LEU A 146 4.23 -6.15 3.61
CA LEU A 146 3.53 -7.30 3.06
C LEU A 146 2.93 -7.02 1.67
N ILE A 147 2.34 -5.86 1.46
CA ILE A 147 1.76 -5.48 0.16
C ILE A 147 2.86 -5.44 -0.92
N VAL A 148 4.02 -4.86 -0.61
CA VAL A 148 5.16 -4.85 -1.55
C VAL A 148 5.74 -6.26 -1.74
N GLU A 149 5.82 -7.05 -0.68
CA GLU A 149 6.30 -8.44 -0.74
C GLU A 149 5.40 -9.31 -1.64
N VAL A 150 4.07 -9.13 -1.56
CA VAL A 150 3.09 -9.92 -2.33
C VAL A 150 2.91 -9.42 -3.76
N PHE A 151 2.95 -8.12 -4.01
CA PHE A 151 2.67 -7.54 -5.34
C PHE A 151 3.92 -7.01 -6.06
N GLY A 152 5.11 -7.10 -5.45
CA GLY A 152 6.35 -6.56 -6.02
C GLY A 152 6.25 -5.06 -6.29
N ASP A 153 6.73 -4.60 -7.43
CA ASP A 153 6.67 -3.19 -7.83
C ASP A 153 5.24 -2.65 -7.96
N LYS A 154 4.27 -3.51 -8.26
CA LYS A 154 2.85 -3.15 -8.27
C LYS A 154 2.31 -2.83 -6.88
N GLY A 155 2.97 -3.30 -5.82
CA GLY A 155 2.63 -3.02 -4.42
C GLY A 155 3.13 -1.67 -3.90
N LYS A 156 4.05 -1.00 -4.58
CA LYS A 156 4.55 0.33 -4.19
C LYS A 156 3.44 1.38 -4.34
N HIS A 157 3.12 2.06 -3.23
CA HIS A 157 1.92 2.88 -3.11
C HIS A 157 2.18 4.21 -2.39
N THR A 158 1.29 5.18 -2.57
CA THR A 158 1.23 6.37 -1.72
C THR A 158 0.60 6.01 -0.37
N ARG A 159 1.04 6.66 0.73
CA ARG A 159 0.59 6.29 2.06
C ARG A 159 0.32 7.49 2.96
N ALA A 160 -0.74 7.37 3.79
CA ALA A 160 -0.87 8.12 5.03
C ALA A 160 -0.81 7.14 6.22
N ALA A 161 -0.11 7.53 7.29
CA ALA A 161 -0.06 6.78 8.55
C ALA A 161 -0.35 7.77 9.68
N VAL A 162 -1.51 7.62 10.31
CA VAL A 162 -2.03 8.59 11.29
C VAL A 162 -2.43 7.92 12.60
N GLY A 163 -2.30 8.65 13.70
CA GLY A 163 -2.80 8.23 15.00
C GLY A 163 -4.24 8.65 15.20
N MET A 164 -5.04 7.75 15.74
CA MET A 164 -6.44 7.96 16.08
C MET A 164 -6.61 7.90 17.60
N GLY A 165 -7.44 8.79 18.13
CA GLY A 165 -7.79 8.79 19.55
C GLY A 165 -8.52 7.52 19.99
N SER A 166 -9.26 6.89 19.06
CA SER A 166 -9.90 5.58 19.22
C SER A 166 -10.21 4.97 17.86
N LEU A 167 -10.33 3.63 17.83
CA LEU A 167 -10.85 2.89 16.68
C LEU A 167 -12.03 2.01 17.12
N PRO A 168 -12.92 1.63 16.20
CA PRO A 168 -14.07 0.77 16.50
C PRO A 168 -13.63 -0.51 17.21
N SER A 169 -14.41 -0.98 18.19
CA SER A 169 -14.12 -2.20 18.97
C SER A 169 -12.74 -2.24 19.63
N ASN A 170 -12.10 -1.07 19.79
CA ASN A 170 -10.73 -0.92 20.32
C ASN A 170 -9.65 -1.69 19.53
N ILE A 171 -9.85 -1.92 18.22
CA ILE A 171 -8.85 -2.58 17.38
C ILE A 171 -7.55 -1.76 17.32
N ALA A 172 -6.41 -2.44 17.14
CA ALA A 172 -5.10 -1.80 17.17
C ALA A 172 -4.84 -0.90 15.96
N VAL A 173 -5.32 -1.32 14.78
CA VAL A 173 -5.21 -0.58 13.53
C VAL A 173 -6.46 -0.79 12.68
N GLU A 174 -6.74 0.19 11.80
CA GLU A 174 -7.68 0.05 10.70
C GLU A 174 -7.01 0.58 9.43
N ILE A 175 -7.11 -0.15 8.32
CA ILE A 175 -6.43 0.21 7.08
C ILE A 175 -7.39 0.07 5.91
N ASP A 176 -7.49 1.11 5.08
CA ASP A 176 -8.17 1.10 3.79
C ASP A 176 -7.17 1.18 2.62
N MET A 177 -7.66 0.86 1.41
CA MET A 177 -6.81 0.79 0.23
C MET A 177 -7.57 1.16 -1.04
N ILE A 178 -6.85 1.77 -1.99
CA ILE A 178 -7.32 2.00 -3.37
C ILE A 178 -6.33 1.34 -4.32
N LEU A 179 -6.86 0.58 -5.28
CA LEU A 179 -6.08 -0.12 -6.30
C LEU A 179 -6.57 0.22 -7.70
N GLU A 180 -5.67 0.08 -8.67
CA GLU A 180 -6.00 -0.05 -10.07
C GLU A 180 -6.03 -1.54 -10.44
N VAL A 181 -7.10 -1.97 -11.12
CA VAL A 181 -7.31 -3.37 -11.53
C VAL A 181 -7.58 -3.46 -13.02
N MET A 182 -7.26 -4.60 -13.60
CA MET A 182 -7.63 -4.95 -14.98
C MET A 182 -9.10 -5.39 -15.03
N ASP A 183 -9.65 -5.38 -16.22
CA ASP A 183 -11.00 -5.91 -16.52
C ASP A 183 -11.09 -7.44 -16.38
#